data_5837f5f9bf82bf9fd8531d0e90c58806
#
_entry.id   5837f5f9bf82bf9fd8531d0e90c58806
#
_cell.length_a   1.000
_cell.length_b   1.000
_cell.length_c   1.000
_cell.angle_alpha   90.00
_cell.angle_beta   90.00
_cell.angle_gamma   90.00
#
_symmetry.space_group_name_H-M   'P 1'
#
loop_
_entity.id
_entity.type
_entity.pdbx_description
1 polymer ?
#
loop_
_entity_poly.entity_id
_entity_poly.type
_entity_poly.pdbx_seq_one_letter_code
_entity_poly.pdbx_strand_id
1 'polypeptide(L)'
;LVGSEMCIRDRYTLIAPILYHLGESTATANIISSISEEHNISKQTIRRYLYQYLIFQTITVLAPKVHTKEKVLTKDEKNMRWALNKFFYTRRQNSLVTAYEMMLKEKYCDSTGQLLSDHPSFYQFRYFYRKTKKLQTYYISRDGLSNYQRNNRPLLGDGIREFATNIGTGMFDSTVCDIYLIDETGTLKGRPILTTCIDAYSSMCYGYVLSWNNDTKSLCHLLQNILTDKTEWCRKFGIPLDKSQWNVQELPGIFVTDMGREYTSESFAQITETGVTMVNLPPYRPELKGAVEKFFDIIQSMYKPLLKGKGVIDPDFKERGARDYRLDACLTMFDFEKIILRCIIYYNSQRLIERFPYTQSMIHDRVKPYAASLWEWGRRQPGANLISFPHDTAKIILYLLPRTIGTFTRRGLVVNGMRYKRDDCAERFLQGGDVKVAYDPDDVSVVWTVEKGDFILFELVESRYKNRKLDEVEQIKEQSKTTLRSEQNNARQAKIDLMNEIELIARGGVKR
;
A
#
# COMPACT_ATOMS: atom_id res chain seq x y z
N LEU A 1 -34.23 4.69 31.17
CA LEU A 1 -34.40 5.09 29.74
C LEU A 1 -35.59 6.05 29.55
N VAL A 2 -36.74 5.78 30.16
CA VAL A 2 -37.95 6.61 30.02
C VAL A 2 -37.75 8.06 30.54
N GLY A 3 -36.97 8.25 31.61
CA GLY A 3 -36.69 9.59 32.15
C GLY A 3 -35.75 10.45 31.30
N SER A 4 -34.87 9.82 30.51
CA SER A 4 -33.96 10.55 29.62
C SER A 4 -34.65 11.02 28.33
N GLU A 5 -35.60 10.25 27.83
CA GLU A 5 -36.37 10.63 26.63
C GLU A 5 -37.32 11.80 26.91
N MET A 6 -37.98 11.84 28.08
CA MET A 6 -38.78 13.01 28.52
C MET A 6 -37.92 14.28 28.57
N CYS A 7 -36.75 14.22 29.23
CA CYS A 7 -35.84 15.38 29.29
C CYS A 7 -35.30 15.82 27.93
N ILE A 8 -35.09 14.90 26.96
CA ILE A 8 -34.68 15.25 25.61
C ILE A 8 -35.78 15.98 24.87
N ARG A 9 -37.03 15.43 24.94
CA ARG A 9 -38.20 16.02 24.31
C ARG A 9 -38.48 17.41 24.85
N ASP A 10 -38.46 17.59 26.17
CA ASP A 10 -38.69 18.90 26.82
C ASP A 10 -37.65 19.94 26.32
N ARG A 11 -36.37 19.59 26.26
CA ARG A 11 -35.34 20.51 25.78
C ARG A 11 -35.49 20.83 24.28
N TYR A 12 -35.94 19.88 23.49
CA TYR A 12 -36.23 20.12 22.09
C TYR A 12 -37.45 21.04 21.93
N THR A 13 -38.54 20.85 22.71
CA THR A 13 -39.70 21.70 22.68
C THR A 13 -39.38 23.17 22.99
N LEU A 14 -38.40 23.42 23.89
CA LEU A 14 -37.93 24.79 24.19
C LEU A 14 -37.27 25.45 22.99
N ILE A 15 -36.58 24.70 22.13
CA ILE A 15 -35.83 25.29 21.00
C ILE A 15 -36.60 25.23 19.68
N ALA A 16 -37.61 24.37 19.59
CA ALA A 16 -38.42 24.18 18.37
C ALA A 16 -39.00 25.48 17.79
N PRO A 17 -39.60 26.39 18.59
CA PRO A 17 -40.11 27.65 18.06
C PRO A 17 -39.03 28.58 17.48
N ILE A 18 -37.79 28.46 17.98
CA ILE A 18 -36.67 29.29 17.52
C ILE A 18 -36.19 28.86 16.14
N LEU A 19 -36.33 27.57 15.80
CA LEU A 19 -35.84 27.02 14.55
C LEU A 19 -36.50 27.63 13.30
N TYR A 20 -37.71 28.08 13.42
CA TYR A 20 -38.44 28.72 12.30
C TYR A 20 -37.96 30.16 12.00
N HIS A 21 -37.23 30.80 12.94
CA HIS A 21 -36.77 32.18 12.84
C HIS A 21 -35.26 32.31 12.78
N LEU A 22 -34.53 31.25 12.38
CA LEU A 22 -33.08 31.18 12.31
C LEU A 22 -32.52 32.15 11.24
N GLY A 23 -32.79 33.12 10.89
CA GLY A 23 -32.24 34.13 9.97
C GLY A 23 -32.55 35.55 10.42
N GLU A 24 -33.43 35.68 11.38
CA GLU A 24 -33.92 36.95 11.87
C GLU A 24 -33.42 37.20 13.31
N SER A 25 -32.33 37.93 13.45
CA SER A 25 -31.63 38.10 14.73
C SER A 25 -32.52 38.71 15.81
N THR A 26 -33.39 39.69 15.47
CA THR A 26 -34.30 40.35 16.40
C THR A 26 -35.46 39.43 16.82
N ALA A 27 -36.09 38.72 15.90
CA ALA A 27 -37.14 37.74 16.19
C ALA A 27 -36.62 36.62 17.07
N THR A 28 -35.46 36.03 16.72
CA THR A 28 -34.78 34.99 17.51
C THR A 28 -34.47 35.45 18.95
N ALA A 29 -33.99 36.68 19.14
CA ALA A 29 -33.69 37.22 20.45
C ALA A 29 -34.96 37.41 21.31
N ASN A 30 -36.05 37.87 20.72
CA ASN A 30 -37.35 38.06 21.39
C ASN A 30 -37.97 36.73 21.81
N ILE A 31 -37.94 35.71 20.95
CA ILE A 31 -38.44 34.37 21.24
C ILE A 31 -37.63 33.73 22.37
N ILE A 32 -36.30 33.85 22.35
CA ILE A 32 -35.43 33.35 23.44
C ILE A 32 -35.77 34.07 24.75
N SER A 33 -36.08 35.37 24.73
CA SER A 33 -36.47 36.11 25.92
C SER A 33 -37.83 35.64 26.48
N SER A 34 -38.84 35.46 25.63
CA SER A 34 -40.15 34.95 26.01
C SER A 34 -40.06 33.55 26.63
N ILE A 35 -39.35 32.62 26.00
CA ILE A 35 -39.16 31.24 26.52
C ILE A 35 -38.38 31.26 27.86
N SER A 36 -37.41 32.16 28.00
CA SER A 36 -36.63 32.33 29.24
C SER A 36 -37.54 32.77 30.43
N GLU A 37 -38.47 33.67 30.18
CA GLU A 37 -39.43 34.16 31.18
C GLU A 37 -40.50 33.11 31.52
N GLU A 38 -41.06 32.48 30.49
CA GLU A 38 -42.15 31.49 30.65
C GLU A 38 -41.69 30.24 31.42
N HIS A 39 -40.48 29.73 31.08
CA HIS A 39 -39.96 28.48 31.66
C HIS A 39 -38.96 28.69 32.78
N ASN A 40 -38.66 29.93 33.18
CA ASN A 40 -37.66 30.27 34.18
C ASN A 40 -36.28 29.64 33.94
N ILE A 41 -35.85 29.62 32.65
CA ILE A 41 -34.59 29.06 32.21
C ILE A 41 -33.73 30.19 31.65
N SER A 42 -32.41 30.21 31.98
CA SER A 42 -31.55 31.27 31.50
C SER A 42 -31.44 31.29 29.96
N LYS A 43 -31.41 32.47 29.35
CA LYS A 43 -31.21 32.69 27.89
C LYS A 43 -29.98 31.97 27.38
N GLN A 44 -28.93 31.89 28.20
CA GLN A 44 -27.68 31.20 27.85
C GLN A 44 -27.89 29.67 27.73
N THR A 45 -28.73 29.06 28.58
CA THR A 45 -29.05 27.66 28.54
C THR A 45 -29.86 27.31 27.29
N ILE A 46 -30.82 28.15 26.91
CA ILE A 46 -31.62 27.97 25.69
C ILE A 46 -30.74 28.07 24.46
N ARG A 47 -29.85 29.09 24.39
CA ARG A 47 -28.85 29.22 23.30
C ARG A 47 -27.92 28.01 23.21
N ARG A 48 -27.49 27.47 24.36
CA ARG A 48 -26.63 26.27 24.39
C ARG A 48 -27.36 25.06 23.80
N TYR A 49 -28.63 24.84 24.12
CA TYR A 49 -29.42 23.75 23.54
C TYR A 49 -29.63 23.96 22.02
N LEU A 50 -29.92 25.17 21.62
CA LEU A 50 -30.05 25.53 20.22
C LEU A 50 -28.76 25.25 19.42
N TYR A 51 -27.62 25.72 19.89
CA TYR A 51 -26.32 25.51 19.22
C TYR A 51 -25.95 24.04 19.20
N GLN A 52 -26.16 23.28 20.27
CA GLN A 52 -25.91 21.84 20.26
C GLN A 52 -26.78 21.14 19.21
N TYR A 53 -28.03 21.47 19.10
CA TYR A 53 -28.92 20.90 18.10
C TYR A 53 -28.51 21.31 16.68
N LEU A 54 -28.16 22.57 16.42
CA LEU A 54 -27.76 23.05 15.12
C LEU A 54 -26.42 22.42 14.63
N ILE A 55 -25.49 22.17 15.57
CA ILE A 55 -24.19 21.55 15.23
C ILE A 55 -24.35 20.07 14.90
N PHE A 56 -25.07 19.33 15.72
CA PHE A 56 -25.12 17.87 15.63
C PHE A 56 -26.33 17.33 14.85
N GLN A 57 -27.34 18.17 14.56
CA GLN A 57 -28.54 17.83 13.79
C GLN A 57 -29.29 16.60 14.34
N THR A 58 -29.17 16.32 15.63
CA THR A 58 -29.82 15.19 16.31
C THR A 58 -30.33 15.59 17.68
N ILE A 59 -31.57 15.14 18.04
CA ILE A 59 -32.18 15.45 19.33
C ILE A 59 -31.49 14.77 20.51
N THR A 60 -30.80 13.67 20.27
CA THR A 60 -30.10 12.91 21.33
C THR A 60 -28.96 13.70 22.00
N VAL A 61 -28.42 14.71 21.33
CA VAL A 61 -27.39 15.61 21.90
C VAL A 61 -27.92 16.43 23.08
N LEU A 62 -29.25 16.61 23.16
CA LEU A 62 -29.91 17.32 24.24
C LEU A 62 -30.10 16.46 25.51
N ALA A 63 -29.63 15.19 25.50
CA ALA A 63 -29.69 14.34 26.69
C ALA A 63 -28.98 15.00 27.89
N PRO A 64 -29.50 14.88 29.09
CA PRO A 64 -28.83 15.37 30.29
C PRO A 64 -27.49 14.64 30.43
N LYS A 65 -26.40 15.40 30.64
CA LYS A 65 -25.12 14.80 30.99
C LYS A 65 -25.27 14.11 32.34
N VAL A 66 -25.19 12.81 32.37
CA VAL A 66 -25.11 12.05 33.61
C VAL A 66 -23.76 12.36 34.25
N HIS A 67 -23.75 13.25 35.23
CA HIS A 67 -22.56 13.43 36.07
C HIS A 67 -22.48 12.22 36.99
N THR A 68 -21.79 11.17 36.57
CA THR A 68 -21.33 10.15 37.49
C THR A 68 -20.39 10.83 38.49
N LYS A 69 -20.79 10.93 39.77
CA LYS A 69 -19.89 11.38 40.84
C LYS A 69 -18.67 10.50 40.76
N GLU A 70 -17.53 11.07 40.38
CA GLU A 70 -16.25 10.34 40.39
C GLU A 70 -16.03 9.83 41.80
N LYS A 71 -15.96 8.51 41.96
CA LYS A 71 -15.71 7.88 43.23
C LYS A 71 -14.30 8.31 43.68
N VAL A 72 -14.23 9.08 44.75
CA VAL A 72 -12.93 9.50 45.32
C VAL A 72 -12.18 8.27 45.75
N LEU A 73 -11.01 8.05 45.15
CA LEU A 73 -10.14 6.91 45.45
C LEU A 73 -9.57 7.02 46.88
N THR A 74 -9.55 5.91 47.58
CA THR A 74 -8.83 5.80 48.87
C THR A 74 -7.32 5.99 48.67
N LYS A 75 -6.56 6.19 49.75
CA LYS A 75 -5.09 6.29 49.70
C LYS A 75 -4.46 5.07 49.02
N ASP A 76 -4.93 3.87 49.39
CA ASP A 76 -4.43 2.63 48.82
C ASP A 76 -4.80 2.49 47.34
N GLU A 77 -6.01 2.82 46.94
CA GLU A 77 -6.42 2.80 45.53
C GLU A 77 -5.60 3.81 44.68
N LYS A 78 -5.20 4.97 45.25
CA LYS A 78 -4.29 5.92 44.59
C LYS A 78 -2.90 5.33 44.40
N ASN A 79 -2.35 4.66 45.45
CA ASN A 79 -1.05 3.99 45.40
C ASN A 79 -1.07 2.82 44.40
N MET A 80 -2.15 2.04 44.39
CA MET A 80 -2.33 0.95 43.43
C MET A 80 -2.35 1.46 41.97
N ARG A 81 -3.10 2.54 41.70
CA ARG A 81 -3.14 3.19 40.38
C ARG A 81 -1.76 3.71 39.98
N TRP A 82 -1.08 4.35 40.91
CA TRP A 82 0.28 4.84 40.68
C TRP A 82 1.24 3.69 40.31
N ALA A 83 1.22 2.59 41.06
CA ALA A 83 2.09 1.44 40.81
C ALA A 83 1.78 0.76 39.48
N LEU A 84 0.50 0.60 39.13
CA LEU A 84 0.10 0.09 37.83
C LEU A 84 0.65 0.96 36.69
N ASN A 85 0.55 2.27 36.80
CA ASN A 85 1.04 3.18 35.76
C ASN A 85 2.59 3.22 35.68
N LYS A 86 3.28 3.18 36.83
CA LYS A 86 4.74 3.30 36.88
C LYS A 86 5.45 2.01 36.50
N PHE A 87 4.92 0.86 36.89
CA PHE A 87 5.61 -0.40 36.80
C PHE A 87 4.96 -1.45 35.89
N PHE A 88 3.62 -1.49 35.82
CA PHE A 88 2.89 -2.52 35.09
C PHE A 88 2.56 -2.09 33.64
N TYR A 89 2.00 -0.88 33.44
CA TYR A 89 1.66 -0.36 32.11
C TYR A 89 2.88 0.24 31.40
N THR A 90 3.91 -0.56 31.25
CA THR A 90 5.17 -0.18 30.62
C THR A 90 5.66 -1.23 29.64
N ARG A 91 6.51 -0.85 28.70
CA ARG A 91 7.15 -1.77 27.74
C ARG A 91 8.05 -2.83 28.39
N ARG A 92 8.43 -2.66 29.66
CA ARG A 92 9.19 -3.67 30.44
C ARG A 92 8.39 -4.92 30.73
N GLN A 93 7.05 -4.88 30.55
CA GLN A 93 6.14 -6.00 30.71
C GLN A 93 6.25 -6.72 32.06
N ASN A 94 6.57 -5.99 33.13
CA ASN A 94 6.63 -6.55 34.47
C ASN A 94 5.36 -7.32 34.82
N SER A 95 5.51 -8.36 35.64
CA SER A 95 4.36 -9.10 36.16
C SER A 95 3.52 -8.24 37.12
N LEU A 96 2.25 -8.62 37.32
CA LEU A 96 1.38 -7.91 38.25
C LEU A 96 1.92 -8.05 39.70
N VAL A 97 2.56 -9.19 40.02
CA VAL A 97 3.21 -9.45 41.31
C VAL A 97 4.38 -8.50 41.49
N THR A 98 5.26 -8.40 40.51
CA THR A 98 6.41 -7.48 40.54
C THR A 98 5.99 -6.03 40.75
N ALA A 99 4.92 -5.59 40.03
CA ALA A 99 4.40 -4.22 40.20
C ALA A 99 3.83 -3.97 41.61
N TYR A 100 3.22 -4.99 42.21
CA TYR A 100 2.75 -4.92 43.60
C TYR A 100 3.92 -4.83 44.58
N GLU A 101 4.93 -5.69 44.45
CA GLU A 101 6.13 -5.67 45.29
C GLU A 101 6.87 -4.32 45.21
N MET A 102 6.99 -3.77 44.01
CA MET A 102 7.55 -2.44 43.84
C MET A 102 6.69 -1.33 44.47
N MET A 103 5.36 -1.50 44.48
CA MET A 103 4.48 -0.59 45.21
C MET A 103 4.72 -0.64 46.70
N LEU A 104 4.81 -1.85 47.29
CA LEU A 104 5.09 -2.03 48.71
C LEU A 104 6.41 -1.39 49.08
N LYS A 105 7.46 -1.67 48.32
CA LYS A 105 8.80 -1.09 48.52
C LYS A 105 8.79 0.44 48.58
N GLU A 106 8.08 1.09 47.67
CA GLU A 106 8.13 2.55 47.54
C GLU A 106 7.09 3.30 48.42
N LYS A 107 5.99 2.65 48.83
CA LYS A 107 4.87 3.32 49.48
C LYS A 107 4.51 2.79 50.87
N TYR A 108 5.02 1.60 51.20
CA TYR A 108 4.62 0.87 52.43
C TYR A 108 5.84 0.33 53.18
N CYS A 109 7.05 0.86 52.93
CA CYS A 109 8.23 0.60 53.77
C CYS A 109 8.56 1.89 54.55
N ASP A 110 9.11 1.71 55.74
CA ASP A 110 9.65 2.80 56.57
C ASP A 110 11.04 3.27 56.11
N SER A 111 11.65 4.20 56.82
CA SER A 111 12.98 4.74 56.53
C SER A 111 14.11 3.69 56.67
N THR A 112 13.87 2.59 57.35
CA THR A 112 14.81 1.47 57.53
C THR A 112 14.62 0.39 56.48
N GLY A 113 13.59 0.52 55.61
CA GLY A 113 13.25 -0.47 54.58
C GLY A 113 12.36 -1.61 55.09
N GLN A 114 11.85 -1.55 56.31
CA GLN A 114 10.91 -2.53 56.81
C GLN A 114 9.48 -2.29 56.34
N LEU A 115 8.78 -3.38 55.97
CA LEU A 115 7.41 -3.31 55.51
C LEU A 115 6.46 -2.94 56.65
N LEU A 116 5.61 -1.94 56.41
CA LEU A 116 4.57 -1.54 57.37
C LEU A 116 3.48 -2.61 57.48
N SER A 117 2.94 -2.79 58.69
CA SER A 117 1.87 -3.76 58.94
C SER A 117 0.54 -3.41 58.22
N ASP A 118 0.27 -2.10 58.00
CA ASP A 118 -0.90 -1.63 57.31
C ASP A 118 -0.59 -1.38 55.82
N HIS A 119 -0.75 -2.41 55.03
CA HIS A 119 -0.61 -2.36 53.56
C HIS A 119 -1.68 -3.21 52.88
N PRO A 120 -2.09 -2.86 51.66
CA PRO A 120 -3.08 -3.63 50.89
C PRO A 120 -2.50 -4.98 50.48
N SER A 121 -3.30 -6.04 50.55
CA SER A 121 -2.90 -7.39 50.10
C SER A 121 -2.81 -7.44 48.56
N PHE A 122 -2.07 -8.44 48.02
CA PHE A 122 -2.00 -8.68 46.58
C PHE A 122 -3.38 -8.98 45.97
N TYR A 123 -4.29 -9.60 46.72
CA TYR A 123 -5.65 -9.85 46.24
C TYR A 123 -6.45 -8.55 46.03
N GLN A 124 -6.30 -7.55 46.92
CA GLN A 124 -6.89 -6.22 46.80
C GLN A 124 -6.30 -5.47 45.59
N PHE A 125 -4.97 -5.52 45.39
CA PHE A 125 -4.29 -4.95 44.22
C PHE A 125 -4.76 -5.58 42.91
N ARG A 126 -4.85 -6.93 42.85
CA ARG A 126 -5.34 -7.68 41.70
C ARG A 126 -6.81 -7.39 41.43
N TYR A 127 -7.65 -7.25 42.45
CA TYR A 127 -9.06 -6.83 42.31
C TYR A 127 -9.17 -5.42 41.73
N PHE A 128 -8.41 -4.47 42.29
CA PHE A 128 -8.35 -3.11 41.78
C PHE A 128 -7.93 -3.06 40.31
N TYR A 129 -6.87 -3.78 39.93
CA TYR A 129 -6.45 -3.92 38.55
C TYR A 129 -7.56 -4.42 37.65
N ARG A 130 -8.20 -5.53 38.00
CA ARG A 130 -9.28 -6.13 37.18
C ARG A 130 -10.45 -5.17 37.01
N LYS A 131 -10.82 -4.43 38.05
CA LYS A 131 -11.90 -3.46 38.03
C LYS A 131 -11.61 -2.22 37.18
N THR A 132 -10.35 -1.80 37.12
CA THR A 132 -9.93 -0.55 36.46
C THR A 132 -9.26 -0.78 35.11
N LYS A 133 -8.97 -2.04 34.73
CA LYS A 133 -8.30 -2.40 33.50
C LYS A 133 -9.08 -1.92 32.27
N LYS A 134 -8.41 -1.14 31.41
CA LYS A 134 -8.86 -0.83 30.05
C LYS A 134 -7.99 -1.59 29.07
N LEU A 135 -8.58 -2.48 28.27
CA LEU A 135 -7.83 -3.36 27.36
C LEU A 135 -7.00 -2.57 26.36
N GLN A 136 -7.54 -1.51 25.80
CA GLN A 136 -6.79 -0.62 24.89
C GLN A 136 -5.52 -0.06 25.55
N THR A 137 -5.65 0.50 26.76
CA THR A 137 -4.50 1.04 27.50
C THR A 137 -3.50 -0.07 27.84
N TYR A 138 -3.96 -1.26 28.19
CA TYR A 138 -3.12 -2.42 28.46
C TYR A 138 -2.24 -2.78 27.26
N TYR A 139 -2.84 -2.97 26.10
CA TYR A 139 -2.10 -3.32 24.89
C TYR A 139 -1.14 -2.20 24.42
N ILE A 140 -1.62 -0.96 24.38
CA ILE A 140 -0.77 0.16 23.91
C ILE A 140 0.44 0.38 24.83
N SER A 141 0.24 0.33 26.14
CA SER A 141 1.31 0.61 27.09
C SER A 141 2.38 -0.49 27.18
N ARG A 142 1.99 -1.76 27.01
CA ARG A 142 2.87 -2.91 27.13
C ARG A 142 3.47 -3.33 25.79
N ASP A 143 2.67 -3.37 24.74
CA ASP A 143 3.07 -3.91 23.44
C ASP A 143 3.35 -2.81 22.40
N GLY A 144 2.98 -1.57 22.71
CA GLY A 144 3.16 -0.41 21.86
C GLY A 144 1.98 -0.18 20.92
N LEU A 145 1.87 1.07 20.43
CA LEU A 145 0.77 1.51 19.58
C LEU A 145 0.73 0.73 18.26
N SER A 146 1.89 0.50 17.63
CA SER A 146 1.96 -0.21 16.35
C SER A 146 1.47 -1.66 16.44
N ASN A 147 1.82 -2.37 17.56
CA ASN A 147 1.34 -3.72 17.80
C ASN A 147 -0.16 -3.74 18.09
N TYR A 148 -0.65 -2.78 18.89
CA TYR A 148 -2.08 -2.63 19.13
C TYR A 148 -2.85 -2.37 17.82
N GLN A 149 -2.39 -1.46 16.98
CA GLN A 149 -3.02 -1.14 15.71
C GLN A 149 -3.06 -2.34 14.77
N ARG A 150 -2.01 -3.16 14.76
CA ARG A 150 -1.88 -4.32 13.89
C ARG A 150 -2.70 -5.53 14.37
N ASN A 151 -2.66 -5.83 15.68
CA ASN A 151 -3.09 -7.13 16.20
C ASN A 151 -4.28 -7.08 17.17
N ASN A 152 -4.54 -5.94 17.81
CA ASN A 152 -5.49 -5.89 18.95
C ASN A 152 -6.61 -4.85 18.77
N ARG A 153 -6.52 -3.99 17.76
CA ARG A 153 -7.55 -2.99 17.48
C ARG A 153 -8.82 -3.66 16.97
N PRO A 154 -10.01 -3.23 17.40
CA PRO A 154 -11.25 -3.67 16.77
C PRO A 154 -11.27 -3.30 15.28
N LEU A 155 -11.57 -4.28 14.42
CA LEU A 155 -11.71 -4.11 12.98
C LEU A 155 -13.20 -3.84 12.70
N LEU A 156 -13.58 -2.56 12.64
CA LEU A 156 -14.97 -2.13 12.47
C LEU A 156 -15.27 -1.66 11.05
N GLY A 157 -14.26 -1.62 10.17
CA GLY A 157 -14.41 -1.23 8.77
C GLY A 157 -14.90 -2.40 7.91
N ASP A 158 -15.64 -2.09 6.87
CA ASP A 158 -15.97 -2.99 5.77
C ASP A 158 -15.26 -2.45 4.51
N GLY A 159 -14.07 -3.02 4.23
CA GLY A 159 -13.23 -2.57 3.11
C GLY A 159 -13.94 -2.61 1.75
N ILE A 160 -14.89 -3.54 1.58
CA ILE A 160 -15.71 -3.62 0.36
C ILE A 160 -16.63 -2.41 0.27
N ARG A 161 -17.33 -2.05 1.34
CA ARG A 161 -18.27 -0.92 1.35
C ARG A 161 -17.60 0.44 1.31
N GLU A 162 -16.41 0.55 1.89
CA GLU A 162 -15.66 1.82 1.91
C GLU A 162 -15.07 2.18 0.53
N PHE A 163 -14.66 1.16 -0.26
CA PHE A 163 -13.92 1.40 -1.50
C PHE A 163 -14.65 0.98 -2.77
N ALA A 164 -15.59 0.04 -2.70
CA ALA A 164 -16.14 -0.58 -3.89
C ALA A 164 -17.66 -0.76 -3.79
N THR A 165 -18.39 0.16 -4.37
CA THR A 165 -19.84 0.03 -4.62
C THR A 165 -20.14 -0.76 -5.89
N ASN A 166 -19.16 -0.87 -6.80
CA ASN A 166 -19.18 -1.67 -8.03
C ASN A 166 -17.75 -2.11 -8.39
N ILE A 167 -17.59 -2.88 -9.46
CA ILE A 167 -16.29 -3.30 -9.98
C ILE A 167 -15.46 -2.11 -10.47
N GLY A 168 -14.14 -2.31 -10.51
CA GLY A 168 -13.20 -1.30 -11.00
C GLY A 168 -12.32 -0.68 -9.92
N THR A 169 -12.32 -1.26 -8.70
CA THR A 169 -11.35 -0.95 -7.65
C THR A 169 -10.40 -2.12 -7.48
N GLY A 170 -9.20 -2.01 -8.03
CA GLY A 170 -8.17 -3.04 -7.94
C GLY A 170 -7.28 -2.86 -6.72
N MET A 171 -7.19 -3.88 -5.88
CA MET A 171 -6.27 -3.96 -4.74
C MET A 171 -5.00 -4.69 -5.18
N PHE A 172 -3.89 -3.98 -5.18
CA PHE A 172 -2.57 -4.50 -5.54
C PHE A 172 -1.80 -4.91 -4.28
N ASP A 173 -1.18 -6.08 -4.32
CA ASP A 173 -0.27 -6.54 -3.26
C ASP A 173 0.63 -7.65 -3.76
N SER A 174 1.69 -7.93 -2.98
CA SER A 174 2.68 -8.96 -3.26
C SER A 174 2.94 -9.82 -2.02
N THR A 175 3.09 -11.12 -2.23
CA THR A 175 3.46 -12.05 -1.16
C THR A 175 4.58 -12.99 -1.59
N VAL A 176 5.49 -13.29 -0.68
CA VAL A 176 6.48 -14.35 -0.88
C VAL A 176 5.81 -15.70 -0.68
N CYS A 177 5.77 -16.53 -1.72
CA CYS A 177 5.16 -17.84 -1.64
C CYS A 177 5.93 -18.77 -0.68
N ASP A 178 5.21 -19.58 0.07
CA ASP A 178 5.80 -20.51 1.04
C ASP A 178 6.25 -21.81 0.35
N ILE A 179 7.08 -21.68 -0.67
CA ILE A 179 7.67 -22.80 -1.40
C ILE A 179 9.05 -22.41 -1.96
N TYR A 180 9.99 -23.34 -1.92
CA TYR A 180 11.28 -23.21 -2.61
C TYR A 180 11.22 -23.84 -3.99
N LEU A 181 11.78 -23.16 -4.98
CA LEU A 181 11.83 -23.60 -6.37
C LEU A 181 13.28 -23.75 -6.85
N ILE A 182 13.45 -24.57 -7.87
CA ILE A 182 14.71 -24.79 -8.59
C ILE A 182 14.65 -24.17 -10.00
N ASP A 183 15.80 -24.03 -10.63
CA ASP A 183 15.87 -23.72 -12.06
C ASP A 183 15.84 -25.02 -12.90
N GLU A 184 15.93 -24.86 -14.22
CA GLU A 184 15.94 -25.98 -15.18
C GLU A 184 17.17 -26.90 -15.03
N THR A 185 18.23 -26.44 -14.38
CA THR A 185 19.44 -27.23 -14.07
C THR A 185 19.33 -27.99 -12.75
N GLY A 186 18.26 -27.83 -11.99
CA GLY A 186 18.07 -28.42 -10.66
C GLY A 186 18.71 -27.58 -9.53
N THR A 187 19.21 -26.38 -9.82
CA THR A 187 19.84 -25.52 -8.82
C THR A 187 18.76 -24.71 -8.05
N LEU A 188 18.89 -24.66 -6.74
CA LEU A 188 17.98 -23.91 -5.88
C LEU A 188 18.03 -22.41 -6.23
N LYS A 189 16.87 -21.83 -6.57
CA LYS A 189 16.72 -20.39 -6.83
C LYS A 189 16.17 -19.60 -5.65
N GLY A 190 15.27 -20.18 -4.91
CA GLY A 190 14.65 -19.53 -3.75
C GLY A 190 13.13 -19.60 -3.76
N ARG A 191 12.51 -18.60 -3.12
CA ARG A 191 11.06 -18.48 -3.00
C ARG A 191 10.53 -17.45 -3.99
N PRO A 192 9.55 -17.79 -4.83
CA PRO A 192 8.97 -16.82 -5.76
C PRO A 192 8.06 -15.83 -5.03
N ILE A 193 7.89 -14.66 -5.63
CA ILE A 193 6.96 -13.62 -5.19
C ILE A 193 5.76 -13.64 -6.14
N LEU A 194 4.57 -13.77 -5.57
CA LEU A 194 3.30 -13.63 -6.27
C LEU A 194 2.77 -12.22 -6.07
N THR A 195 2.69 -11.45 -7.15
CA THR A 195 2.07 -10.13 -7.18
C THR A 195 0.76 -10.21 -7.95
N THR A 196 -0.31 -9.60 -7.44
CA THR A 196 -1.64 -9.68 -8.03
C THR A 196 -2.43 -8.39 -7.86
N CYS A 197 -3.50 -8.27 -8.65
CA CYS A 197 -4.53 -7.26 -8.50
C CYS A 197 -5.89 -7.95 -8.36
N ILE A 198 -6.61 -7.68 -7.29
CA ILE A 198 -7.92 -8.26 -6.98
C ILE A 198 -8.98 -7.16 -6.94
N ASP A 199 -10.10 -7.38 -7.61
CA ASP A 199 -11.24 -6.47 -7.53
C ASP A 199 -11.87 -6.49 -6.13
N ALA A 200 -11.99 -5.31 -5.53
CA ALA A 200 -12.50 -5.19 -4.17
C ALA A 200 -13.97 -5.57 -4.03
N TYR A 201 -14.77 -5.39 -5.09
CA TYR A 201 -16.20 -5.69 -5.09
C TYR A 201 -16.50 -7.17 -5.36
N SER A 202 -16.04 -7.67 -6.51
CA SER A 202 -16.37 -9.03 -6.97
C SER A 202 -15.41 -10.10 -6.47
N SER A 203 -14.27 -9.71 -5.89
CA SER A 203 -13.12 -10.57 -5.60
C SER A 203 -12.47 -11.18 -6.85
N MET A 204 -12.76 -10.69 -8.05
CA MET A 204 -12.17 -11.17 -9.29
C MET A 204 -10.66 -10.88 -9.32
N CYS A 205 -9.85 -11.86 -9.63
CA CYS A 205 -8.44 -11.64 -9.93
C CYS A 205 -8.32 -11.02 -11.33
N TYR A 206 -7.82 -9.77 -11.40
CA TYR A 206 -7.53 -9.11 -12.68
C TYR A 206 -6.38 -9.77 -13.42
N GLY A 207 -5.33 -10.10 -12.70
CA GLY A 207 -4.12 -10.70 -13.21
C GLY A 207 -3.12 -11.00 -12.11
N TYR A 208 -2.03 -11.65 -12.48
CA TYR A 208 -0.95 -12.01 -11.57
C TYR A 208 0.40 -12.00 -12.30
N VAL A 209 1.46 -11.97 -11.52
CA VAL A 209 2.83 -12.25 -11.98
C VAL A 209 3.58 -13.02 -10.91
N LEU A 210 4.39 -13.99 -11.33
CA LEU A 210 5.40 -14.64 -10.50
C LEU A 210 6.77 -14.10 -10.86
N SER A 211 7.52 -13.67 -9.85
CA SER A 211 8.86 -13.08 -10.04
C SER A 211 9.79 -13.49 -8.91
N TRP A 212 11.09 -13.27 -9.11
CA TRP A 212 12.09 -13.45 -8.06
C TRP A 212 12.29 -12.18 -7.21
N ASN A 213 11.95 -11.02 -7.78
CA ASN A 213 12.11 -9.73 -7.14
C ASN A 213 10.79 -8.98 -7.12
N ASN A 214 10.57 -8.17 -6.10
CA ASN A 214 9.45 -7.24 -6.04
C ASN A 214 9.94 -5.85 -6.46
N ASP A 215 9.84 -5.56 -7.74
CA ASP A 215 10.32 -4.34 -8.37
C ASP A 215 9.28 -3.74 -9.34
N THR A 216 9.58 -2.58 -9.89
CA THR A 216 8.71 -1.91 -10.87
C THR A 216 8.48 -2.76 -12.12
N LYS A 217 9.42 -3.65 -12.50
CA LYS A 217 9.23 -4.55 -13.65
C LYS A 217 8.14 -5.58 -13.40
N SER A 218 8.10 -6.14 -12.17
CA SER A 218 7.03 -7.05 -11.77
C SER A 218 5.66 -6.39 -11.89
N LEU A 219 5.55 -5.10 -11.55
CA LEU A 219 4.32 -4.33 -11.75
C LEU A 219 4.02 -4.10 -13.24
N CYS A 220 5.00 -3.81 -14.07
CA CYS A 220 4.83 -3.72 -15.52
C CYS A 220 4.26 -5.02 -16.09
N HIS A 221 4.86 -6.16 -15.73
CA HIS A 221 4.40 -7.49 -16.18
C HIS A 221 3.00 -7.81 -15.65
N LEU A 222 2.65 -7.39 -14.41
CA LEU A 222 1.30 -7.55 -13.89
C LEU A 222 0.29 -6.76 -14.73
N LEU A 223 0.56 -5.50 -15.03
CA LEU A 223 -0.35 -4.68 -15.85
C LEU A 223 -0.48 -5.22 -17.28
N GLN A 224 0.61 -5.72 -17.87
CA GLN A 224 0.54 -6.45 -19.15
C GLN A 224 -0.32 -7.71 -19.04
N ASN A 225 -0.13 -8.52 -17.98
CA ASN A 225 -0.94 -9.71 -17.76
C ASN A 225 -2.42 -9.36 -17.61
N ILE A 226 -2.77 -8.26 -16.90
CA ILE A 226 -4.15 -7.79 -16.76
C ILE A 226 -4.77 -7.52 -18.13
N LEU A 227 -4.05 -6.84 -19.02
CA LEU A 227 -4.54 -6.44 -20.35
C LEU A 227 -4.50 -7.56 -21.39
N THR A 228 -3.72 -8.62 -21.14
CA THR A 228 -3.59 -9.76 -22.07
C THR A 228 -4.87 -10.64 -22.05
N ASP A 229 -5.27 -11.15 -23.23
CA ASP A 229 -6.34 -12.18 -23.31
C ASP A 229 -5.95 -13.40 -22.48
N LYS A 230 -6.80 -13.74 -21.51
CA LYS A 230 -6.52 -14.82 -20.58
C LYS A 230 -6.55 -16.21 -21.24
N THR A 231 -7.28 -16.35 -22.35
CA THR A 231 -7.30 -17.61 -23.12
C THR A 231 -5.97 -17.82 -23.83
N GLU A 232 -5.38 -16.77 -24.38
CA GLU A 232 -4.03 -16.84 -24.98
C GLU A 232 -2.95 -17.05 -23.93
N TRP A 233 -3.06 -16.36 -22.80
CA TRP A 233 -2.13 -16.54 -21.68
C TRP A 233 -2.14 -17.99 -21.19
N CYS A 234 -3.31 -18.56 -20.89
CA CYS A 234 -3.43 -19.95 -20.42
C CYS A 234 -2.95 -20.98 -21.45
N ARG A 235 -3.11 -20.69 -22.75
CA ARG A 235 -2.64 -21.56 -23.83
C ARG A 235 -1.12 -21.76 -23.80
N LYS A 236 -0.32 -20.75 -23.37
CA LYS A 236 1.14 -20.88 -23.21
C LYS A 236 1.52 -21.98 -22.21
N PHE A 237 0.65 -22.26 -21.25
CA PHE A 237 0.84 -23.29 -20.23
C PHE A 237 0.09 -24.59 -20.55
N GLY A 238 -0.54 -24.70 -21.72
CA GLY A 238 -1.34 -25.87 -22.11
C GLY A 238 -2.65 -26.02 -21.31
N ILE A 239 -3.19 -24.90 -20.79
CA ILE A 239 -4.42 -24.90 -20.00
C ILE A 239 -5.56 -24.34 -20.85
N PRO A 240 -6.60 -25.14 -21.18
CA PRO A 240 -7.79 -24.62 -21.83
C PRO A 240 -8.58 -23.75 -20.86
N LEU A 241 -9.01 -22.58 -21.32
CA LEU A 241 -9.82 -21.64 -20.56
C LEU A 241 -11.04 -21.21 -21.37
N ASP A 242 -12.22 -21.28 -20.77
CA ASP A 242 -13.42 -20.65 -21.30
C ASP A 242 -13.44 -19.17 -20.88
N LYS A 243 -13.79 -18.26 -21.80
CA LYS A 243 -13.84 -16.82 -21.51
C LYS A 243 -14.74 -16.48 -20.33
N SER A 244 -15.80 -17.24 -20.11
CA SER A 244 -16.71 -17.01 -18.98
C SER A 244 -16.06 -17.25 -17.61
N GLN A 245 -14.93 -17.95 -17.55
CA GLN A 245 -14.21 -18.26 -16.31
C GLN A 245 -13.29 -17.10 -15.88
N TRP A 246 -12.75 -16.35 -16.84
CA TRP A 246 -11.83 -15.25 -16.56
C TRP A 246 -11.78 -14.24 -17.72
N ASN A 247 -12.77 -13.35 -17.77
CA ASN A 247 -12.92 -12.36 -18.82
C ASN A 247 -12.51 -10.98 -18.31
N VAL A 248 -11.19 -10.75 -18.21
CA VAL A 248 -10.61 -9.47 -17.76
C VAL A 248 -9.51 -9.06 -18.74
N GLN A 249 -9.68 -7.89 -19.34
CA GLN A 249 -8.73 -7.25 -20.26
C GLN A 249 -8.68 -5.72 -20.07
N GLU A 250 -9.26 -5.22 -19.00
CA GLU A 250 -9.29 -3.79 -18.65
C GLU A 250 -8.55 -3.55 -17.33
N LEU A 251 -8.00 -2.36 -17.18
CA LEU A 251 -7.46 -1.91 -15.89
C LEU A 251 -8.58 -1.44 -14.97
N PRO A 252 -8.45 -1.64 -13.65
CA PRO A 252 -9.33 -0.97 -12.70
C PRO A 252 -9.09 0.55 -12.77
N GLY A 253 -10.16 1.34 -12.70
CA GLY A 253 -10.05 2.81 -12.69
C GLY A 253 -9.51 3.37 -11.38
N ILE A 254 -9.56 2.57 -10.29
CA ILE A 254 -8.97 2.91 -8.99
C ILE A 254 -7.97 1.83 -8.61
N PHE A 255 -6.72 2.23 -8.37
CA PHE A 255 -5.67 1.38 -7.84
C PHE A 255 -5.52 1.63 -6.34
N VAL A 256 -5.76 0.62 -5.54
CA VAL A 256 -5.53 0.64 -4.09
C VAL A 256 -4.24 -0.10 -3.79
N THR A 257 -3.26 0.61 -3.26
CA THR A 257 -1.93 0.08 -2.94
C THR A 257 -1.55 0.41 -1.50
N ASP A 258 -0.56 -0.30 -0.94
CA ASP A 258 0.10 0.18 0.27
C ASP A 258 1.19 1.20 -0.06
N MET A 259 1.93 1.62 0.97
CA MET A 259 3.08 2.51 0.80
C MET A 259 4.38 1.72 0.53
N GLY A 260 4.31 0.58 -0.14
CA GLY A 260 5.48 -0.16 -0.62
C GLY A 260 6.34 0.69 -1.56
N ARG A 261 7.64 0.47 -1.56
CA ARG A 261 8.58 1.28 -2.38
C ARG A 261 8.27 1.18 -3.87
N GLU A 262 7.85 0.01 -4.33
CA GLU A 262 7.44 -0.26 -5.70
C GLU A 262 6.24 0.60 -6.14
N TYR A 263 5.26 0.80 -5.24
CA TYR A 263 4.04 1.55 -5.52
C TYR A 263 4.20 3.07 -5.31
N THR A 264 5.22 3.51 -4.57
CA THR A 264 5.53 4.93 -4.35
C THR A 264 6.57 5.48 -5.33
N SER A 265 7.06 4.66 -6.26
CA SER A 265 8.02 5.08 -7.28
C SER A 265 7.39 6.10 -8.25
N GLU A 266 8.20 7.06 -8.72
CA GLU A 266 7.77 8.02 -9.73
C GLU A 266 7.26 7.33 -11.00
N SER A 267 7.92 6.24 -11.41
CA SER A 267 7.54 5.45 -12.58
C SER A 267 6.14 4.86 -12.43
N PHE A 268 5.79 4.36 -11.25
CA PHE A 268 4.44 3.81 -11.03
C PHE A 268 3.38 4.91 -10.92
N ALA A 269 3.72 6.06 -10.34
CA ALA A 269 2.82 7.21 -10.26
C ALA A 269 2.38 7.72 -11.66
N GLN A 270 3.22 7.51 -12.68
CA GLN A 270 2.90 7.88 -14.06
C GLN A 270 1.71 7.12 -14.64
N ILE A 271 1.30 5.99 -14.05
CA ILE A 271 0.09 5.26 -14.49
C ILE A 271 -1.17 6.14 -14.39
N THR A 272 -1.17 7.17 -13.56
CA THR A 272 -2.28 8.12 -13.46
C THR A 272 -2.53 8.90 -14.77
N GLU A 273 -1.54 8.98 -15.65
CA GLU A 273 -1.69 9.58 -16.98
C GLU A 273 -2.63 8.75 -17.88
N THR A 274 -2.87 7.48 -17.55
CA THR A 274 -3.86 6.64 -18.25
C THR A 274 -5.29 6.87 -17.79
N GLY A 275 -5.53 7.75 -16.82
CA GLY A 275 -6.83 7.99 -16.20
C GLY A 275 -7.11 7.20 -14.92
N VAL A 276 -6.17 6.37 -14.49
CA VAL A 276 -6.26 5.62 -13.23
C VAL A 276 -6.12 6.57 -12.03
N THR A 277 -6.98 6.39 -11.04
CA THR A 277 -6.86 7.07 -9.74
C THR A 277 -6.10 6.18 -8.76
N MET A 278 -5.04 6.71 -8.14
CA MET A 278 -4.27 5.98 -7.14
C MET A 278 -4.71 6.35 -5.72
N VAL A 279 -4.96 5.32 -4.90
CA VAL A 279 -5.29 5.43 -3.48
C VAL A 279 -4.27 4.66 -2.66
N ASN A 280 -3.40 5.39 -1.96
CA ASN A 280 -2.43 4.81 -1.04
C ASN A 280 -3.08 4.64 0.34
N LEU A 281 -3.07 3.41 0.84
CA LEU A 281 -3.64 3.11 2.15
C LEU A 281 -2.72 3.58 3.29
N PRO A 282 -3.30 4.12 4.37
CA PRO A 282 -2.51 4.44 5.54
C PRO A 282 -1.91 3.18 6.17
N PRO A 283 -0.71 3.25 6.74
CA PRO A 283 -0.05 2.11 7.36
C PRO A 283 -0.88 1.55 8.53
N TYR A 284 -0.78 0.25 8.77
CA TYR A 284 -1.47 -0.47 9.86
C TYR A 284 -3.01 -0.50 9.75
N ARG A 285 -3.55 -0.48 8.52
CA ARG A 285 -4.98 -0.63 8.24
C ARG A 285 -5.24 -1.89 7.38
N PRO A 286 -4.97 -3.12 7.91
CA PRO A 286 -5.11 -4.37 7.14
C PRO A 286 -6.56 -4.61 6.67
N GLU A 287 -7.56 -4.12 7.41
CA GLU A 287 -8.97 -4.26 7.02
C GLU A 287 -9.29 -3.63 5.66
N LEU A 288 -8.48 -2.70 5.20
CA LEU A 288 -8.66 -2.04 3.91
C LEU A 288 -8.09 -2.85 2.73
N LYS A 289 -7.26 -3.88 3.00
CA LYS A 289 -6.68 -4.81 2.02
C LYS A 289 -7.26 -6.23 2.08
N GLY A 290 -8.32 -6.42 2.83
CA GLY A 290 -8.87 -7.75 3.13
C GLY A 290 -9.13 -8.63 1.91
N ALA A 291 -9.47 -8.07 0.75
CA ALA A 291 -9.73 -8.85 -0.46
C ALA A 291 -8.46 -9.53 -1.00
N VAL A 292 -7.35 -8.78 -1.13
CA VAL A 292 -6.10 -9.34 -1.67
C VAL A 292 -5.36 -10.21 -0.66
N GLU A 293 -5.37 -9.86 0.63
CA GLU A 293 -4.80 -10.71 1.69
C GLU A 293 -5.54 -12.05 1.74
N LYS A 294 -6.88 -12.02 1.68
CA LYS A 294 -7.68 -13.24 1.65
C LYS A 294 -7.46 -14.07 0.39
N PHE A 295 -7.21 -13.43 -0.74
CA PHE A 295 -6.83 -14.13 -1.97
C PHE A 295 -5.53 -14.95 -1.76
N PHE A 296 -4.48 -14.34 -1.21
CA PHE A 296 -3.21 -15.04 -0.96
C PHE A 296 -3.39 -16.24 -0.02
N ASP A 297 -4.14 -16.08 1.08
CA ASP A 297 -4.44 -17.16 2.01
C ASP A 297 -5.14 -18.32 1.31
N ILE A 298 -6.13 -18.02 0.48
CA ILE A 298 -6.91 -19.04 -0.23
C ILE A 298 -6.04 -19.77 -1.26
N ILE A 299 -5.29 -19.03 -2.11
CA ILE A 299 -4.40 -19.62 -3.11
C ILE A 299 -3.36 -20.52 -2.44
N GLN A 300 -2.72 -20.05 -1.37
CA GLN A 300 -1.73 -20.85 -0.66
C GLN A 300 -2.35 -22.08 -0.01
N SER A 301 -3.56 -22.00 0.55
CA SER A 301 -4.26 -23.12 1.13
C SER A 301 -4.64 -24.22 0.12
N MET A 302 -4.79 -23.87 -1.16
CA MET A 302 -5.11 -24.83 -2.22
C MET A 302 -3.90 -25.70 -2.59
N TYR A 303 -2.71 -25.14 -2.74
CA TYR A 303 -1.57 -25.90 -3.22
C TYR A 303 -0.69 -26.47 -2.09
N LYS A 304 -0.56 -25.80 -0.96
CA LYS A 304 0.33 -26.24 0.14
C LYS A 304 0.11 -27.69 0.58
N PRO A 305 -1.13 -28.14 0.86
CA PRO A 305 -1.35 -29.54 1.29
C PRO A 305 -0.93 -30.56 0.25
N LEU A 306 -1.06 -30.24 -1.04
CA LEU A 306 -0.77 -31.13 -2.15
C LEU A 306 0.73 -31.18 -2.51
N LEU A 307 1.48 -30.16 -2.13
CA LEU A 307 2.91 -30.03 -2.42
C LEU A 307 3.81 -30.25 -1.21
N LYS A 308 3.29 -30.83 -0.12
CA LYS A 308 4.11 -31.22 1.03
C LYS A 308 5.25 -32.16 0.60
N GLY A 309 6.48 -31.88 1.07
CA GLY A 309 7.67 -32.62 0.64
C GLY A 309 8.19 -32.27 -0.75
N LYS A 310 7.70 -31.17 -1.36
CA LYS A 310 8.17 -30.65 -2.65
C LYS A 310 8.63 -29.18 -2.54
N GLY A 311 9.30 -28.85 -1.43
CA GLY A 311 9.83 -27.51 -1.16
C GLY A 311 8.87 -26.58 -0.42
N VAL A 312 7.64 -27.03 -0.11
CA VAL A 312 6.67 -26.23 0.69
C VAL A 312 7.12 -26.11 2.12
N ILE A 313 7.04 -24.89 2.65
CA ILE A 313 7.46 -24.52 3.99
C ILE A 313 6.27 -24.67 4.96
N ASP A 314 6.44 -25.46 6.00
CA ASP A 314 5.49 -25.56 7.10
C ASP A 314 5.74 -24.45 8.16
N PRO A 315 4.75 -24.12 9.02
CA PRO A 315 4.86 -23.03 10.02
C PRO A 315 6.03 -23.15 11.00
N ASP A 316 6.53 -24.36 11.23
CA ASP A 316 7.64 -24.69 12.14
C ASP A 316 9.04 -24.33 11.61
N PHE A 317 9.15 -23.82 10.39
CA PHE A 317 10.43 -23.59 9.69
C PHE A 317 11.44 -22.70 10.45
N LYS A 318 10.98 -21.94 11.44
CA LYS A 318 11.83 -21.12 12.32
C LYS A 318 12.21 -21.80 13.62
N GLU A 319 11.67 -22.97 13.91
CA GLU A 319 11.95 -23.69 15.13
C GLU A 319 13.33 -24.37 15.09
N ARG A 320 13.94 -24.51 16.25
CA ARG A 320 15.24 -25.19 16.36
C ARG A 320 15.08 -26.69 16.03
N GLY A 321 15.74 -27.14 14.97
CA GLY A 321 15.63 -28.53 14.50
C GLY A 321 14.57 -28.74 13.41
N ALA A 322 13.94 -27.68 12.92
CA ALA A 322 13.06 -27.76 11.76
C ALA A 322 13.80 -28.34 10.53
N ARG A 323 13.04 -29.03 9.68
CA ARG A 323 13.54 -29.59 8.43
C ARG A 323 14.02 -28.46 7.48
N ASP A 324 15.07 -28.72 6.74
CA ASP A 324 15.50 -27.82 5.66
C ASP A 324 14.65 -28.07 4.39
N TYR A 325 13.59 -27.30 4.22
CA TYR A 325 12.67 -27.41 3.08
C TYR A 325 13.29 -27.09 1.72
N ARG A 326 14.51 -26.50 1.70
CA ARG A 326 15.26 -26.24 0.47
C ARG A 326 15.68 -27.53 -0.23
N LEU A 327 15.96 -28.57 0.55
CA LEU A 327 16.37 -29.88 0.04
C LEU A 327 15.23 -30.63 -0.66
N ASP A 328 13.99 -30.25 -0.42
CA ASP A 328 12.80 -30.85 -1.03
C ASP A 328 12.35 -30.12 -2.31
N ALA A 329 13.00 -29.00 -2.65
CA ALA A 329 12.64 -28.23 -3.83
C ALA A 329 12.85 -29.07 -5.10
N CYS A 330 11.79 -29.21 -5.91
CA CYS A 330 11.83 -30.01 -7.13
C CYS A 330 10.99 -29.40 -8.28
N LEU A 331 10.28 -28.30 -8.04
CA LEU A 331 9.49 -27.63 -9.06
C LEU A 331 10.23 -26.43 -9.63
N THR A 332 10.11 -26.23 -10.94
CA THR A 332 10.58 -25.01 -11.61
C THR A 332 9.56 -23.88 -11.49
N MET A 333 9.95 -22.65 -11.83
CA MET A 333 9.02 -21.51 -11.90
C MET A 333 7.85 -21.81 -12.85
N PHE A 334 8.12 -22.42 -14.00
CA PHE A 334 7.10 -22.76 -14.99
C PHE A 334 6.08 -23.78 -14.47
N ASP A 335 6.55 -24.83 -13.74
CA ASP A 335 5.65 -25.82 -13.14
C ASP A 335 4.77 -25.20 -12.05
N PHE A 336 5.39 -24.35 -11.21
CA PHE A 336 4.66 -23.67 -10.14
C PHE A 336 3.65 -22.67 -10.71
N GLU A 337 4.00 -21.95 -11.77
CA GLU A 337 3.08 -21.02 -12.46
C GLU A 337 1.85 -21.74 -13.03
N LYS A 338 2.00 -22.94 -13.59
CA LYS A 338 0.86 -23.77 -13.99
C LYS A 338 -0.07 -24.08 -12.83
N ILE A 339 0.49 -24.36 -11.65
CA ILE A 339 -0.31 -24.67 -10.45
C ILE A 339 -1.06 -23.42 -10.00
N ILE A 340 -0.37 -22.29 -9.88
CA ILE A 340 -0.98 -20.99 -9.49
C ILE A 340 -2.08 -20.60 -10.47
N LEU A 341 -1.84 -20.76 -11.77
CA LEU A 341 -2.81 -20.43 -12.81
C LEU A 341 -4.11 -21.25 -12.67
N ARG A 342 -4.00 -22.56 -12.40
CA ARG A 342 -5.17 -23.41 -12.12
C ARG A 342 -5.89 -23.01 -10.83
N CYS A 343 -5.16 -22.65 -9.79
CA CYS A 343 -5.75 -22.14 -8.55
C CYS A 343 -6.52 -20.83 -8.79
N ILE A 344 -5.98 -19.92 -9.61
CA ILE A 344 -6.66 -18.66 -9.95
C ILE A 344 -7.93 -18.91 -10.78
N ILE A 345 -7.87 -19.80 -11.77
CA ILE A 345 -9.06 -20.15 -12.56
C ILE A 345 -10.18 -20.70 -11.67
N TYR A 346 -9.84 -21.63 -10.77
CA TYR A 346 -10.79 -22.15 -9.79
C TYR A 346 -11.31 -21.05 -8.86
N TYR A 347 -10.43 -20.19 -8.35
CA TYR A 347 -10.78 -19.07 -7.48
C TYR A 347 -11.79 -18.13 -8.15
N ASN A 348 -11.58 -17.78 -9.40
CA ASN A 348 -12.45 -16.87 -10.15
C ASN A 348 -13.80 -17.49 -10.51
N SER A 349 -13.81 -18.76 -10.95
CA SER A 349 -14.96 -19.35 -11.64
C SER A 349 -15.77 -20.37 -10.83
N GLN A 350 -15.17 -20.98 -9.81
CA GLN A 350 -15.78 -22.12 -9.10
C GLN A 350 -15.80 -21.98 -7.58
N ARG A 351 -14.99 -21.08 -6.99
CA ARG A 351 -14.99 -20.83 -5.56
C ARG A 351 -16.23 -20.07 -5.12
N LEU A 352 -17.00 -20.66 -4.23
CA LEU A 352 -18.19 -20.04 -3.66
C LEU A 352 -17.85 -18.86 -2.75
N ILE A 353 -18.53 -17.73 -2.92
CA ILE A 353 -18.47 -16.57 -2.05
C ILE A 353 -19.69 -16.56 -1.14
N GLU A 354 -19.58 -17.16 0.04
CA GLU A 354 -20.72 -17.46 0.93
C GLU A 354 -21.39 -16.21 1.53
N ARG A 355 -20.67 -15.10 1.69
CA ARG A 355 -21.14 -13.90 2.42
C ARG A 355 -21.18 -12.65 1.56
N PHE A 356 -21.46 -12.81 0.28
CA PHE A 356 -21.62 -11.64 -0.59
C PHE A 356 -22.94 -10.92 -0.29
N PRO A 357 -22.93 -9.57 -0.17
CA PRO A 357 -24.14 -8.79 0.09
C PRO A 357 -24.98 -8.63 -1.17
N TYR A 358 -25.82 -9.61 -1.49
CA TYR A 358 -26.69 -9.58 -2.66
C TYR A 358 -27.70 -8.43 -2.59
N THR A 359 -27.82 -7.72 -3.71
CA THR A 359 -28.91 -6.76 -3.93
C THR A 359 -30.13 -7.45 -4.51
N GLN A 360 -31.28 -6.78 -4.45
CA GLN A 360 -32.52 -7.32 -5.01
C GLN A 360 -32.43 -7.53 -6.53
N SER A 361 -31.72 -6.66 -7.25
CA SER A 361 -31.44 -6.81 -8.67
C SER A 361 -30.59 -8.04 -8.99
N MET A 362 -29.56 -8.32 -8.20
CA MET A 362 -28.74 -9.52 -8.38
C MET A 362 -29.53 -10.81 -8.17
N ILE A 363 -30.45 -10.83 -7.22
CA ILE A 363 -31.34 -11.97 -6.98
C ILE A 363 -32.30 -12.15 -8.17
N HIS A 364 -32.87 -11.05 -8.67
CA HIS A 364 -33.73 -11.07 -9.85
C HIS A 364 -32.98 -11.59 -11.08
N ASP A 365 -31.75 -11.15 -11.30
CA ASP A 365 -30.89 -11.54 -12.43
C ASP A 365 -30.24 -12.92 -12.21
N ARG A 366 -30.50 -13.59 -11.10
CA ARG A 366 -29.97 -14.91 -10.74
C ARG A 366 -28.45 -14.98 -10.79
N VAL A 367 -27.77 -13.95 -10.33
CA VAL A 367 -26.31 -13.87 -10.30
C VAL A 367 -25.76 -14.98 -9.39
N LYS A 368 -24.85 -15.79 -9.90
CA LYS A 368 -24.23 -16.86 -9.10
C LYS A 368 -23.15 -16.30 -8.17
N PRO A 369 -22.92 -16.90 -6.99
CA PRO A 369 -21.96 -16.42 -6.00
C PRO A 369 -20.50 -16.80 -6.32
N TYR A 370 -20.07 -16.53 -7.54
CA TYR A 370 -18.71 -16.72 -8.03
C TYR A 370 -18.14 -15.39 -8.50
N ALA A 371 -16.84 -15.19 -8.32
CA ALA A 371 -16.18 -13.93 -8.70
C ALA A 371 -16.43 -13.57 -10.18
N ALA A 372 -16.30 -14.52 -11.09
CA ALA A 372 -16.58 -14.31 -12.52
C ALA A 372 -18.02 -13.89 -12.80
N SER A 373 -19.00 -14.46 -12.10
CA SER A 373 -20.43 -14.11 -12.28
C SER A 373 -20.75 -12.72 -11.74
N LEU A 374 -20.18 -12.37 -10.58
CA LEU A 374 -20.30 -11.04 -9.98
C LEU A 374 -19.63 -9.97 -10.84
N TRP A 375 -18.46 -10.30 -11.42
CA TRP A 375 -17.74 -9.47 -12.36
C TRP A 375 -18.55 -9.15 -13.61
N GLU A 376 -19.07 -10.17 -14.29
CA GLU A 376 -19.87 -10.01 -15.50
C GLU A 376 -21.18 -9.24 -15.25
N TRP A 377 -21.79 -9.44 -14.10
CA TRP A 377 -22.95 -8.64 -13.70
C TRP A 377 -22.55 -7.17 -13.45
N GLY A 378 -21.46 -6.94 -12.71
CA GLY A 378 -20.96 -5.62 -12.39
C GLY A 378 -20.58 -4.80 -13.63
N ARG A 379 -20.03 -5.43 -14.66
CA ARG A 379 -19.69 -4.75 -15.95
C ARG A 379 -20.89 -4.13 -16.64
N ARG A 380 -22.08 -4.70 -16.44
CA ARG A 380 -23.34 -4.23 -17.06
C ARG A 380 -24.00 -3.12 -16.24
N GLN A 381 -23.54 -2.89 -15.02
CA GLN A 381 -24.14 -1.90 -14.14
C GLN A 381 -23.53 -0.51 -14.37
N PRO A 382 -24.33 0.56 -14.23
CA PRO A 382 -23.80 1.92 -14.19
C PRO A 382 -22.83 2.06 -13.01
N GLY A 383 -21.68 2.70 -13.26
CA GLY A 383 -20.63 2.89 -12.22
C GLY A 383 -19.52 1.84 -12.23
N ALA A 384 -19.49 0.92 -13.20
CA ALA A 384 -18.29 0.12 -13.48
C ALA A 384 -17.15 1.06 -13.89
N ASN A 385 -16.05 1.04 -13.13
CA ASN A 385 -14.92 1.93 -13.35
C ASN A 385 -13.73 1.16 -13.94
N LEU A 386 -13.78 0.90 -15.25
CA LEU A 386 -12.79 0.14 -15.98
C LEU A 386 -12.16 1.00 -17.09
N ILE A 387 -10.86 0.85 -17.29
CA ILE A 387 -10.11 1.55 -18.32
C ILE A 387 -9.68 0.53 -19.37
N SER A 388 -10.19 0.71 -20.60
CA SER A 388 -9.87 -0.14 -21.74
C SER A 388 -8.70 0.44 -22.54
N PHE A 389 -7.80 -0.43 -22.99
CA PHE A 389 -6.71 -0.10 -23.92
C PHE A 389 -6.97 -0.80 -25.25
N PRO A 390 -7.60 -0.14 -26.22
CA PRO A 390 -8.21 -0.85 -27.36
C PRO A 390 -7.24 -1.45 -28.38
N HIS A 391 -5.95 -1.04 -28.44
CA HIS A 391 -5.11 -1.44 -29.59
C HIS A 391 -3.67 -1.85 -29.30
N ASP A 392 -3.12 -1.62 -28.10
CA ASP A 392 -1.71 -1.93 -27.87
C ASP A 392 -1.38 -2.06 -26.38
N THR A 393 -1.47 -3.29 -25.89
CA THR A 393 -1.10 -3.61 -24.50
C THR A 393 0.38 -3.32 -24.21
N ALA A 394 1.24 -3.26 -25.25
CA ALA A 394 2.63 -2.90 -25.11
C ALA A 394 2.81 -1.43 -24.70
N LYS A 395 1.89 -0.55 -25.07
CA LYS A 395 1.97 0.88 -24.68
C LYS A 395 1.89 1.10 -23.19
N ILE A 396 1.23 0.23 -22.43
CA ILE A 396 1.17 0.38 -20.97
C ILE A 396 2.57 0.37 -20.33
N ILE A 397 3.52 -0.35 -20.90
CA ILE A 397 4.89 -0.38 -20.41
C ILE A 397 5.52 1.00 -20.53
N LEU A 398 5.26 1.72 -21.64
CA LEU A 398 5.84 3.03 -21.90
C LEU A 398 5.45 4.05 -20.83
N TYR A 399 4.25 3.92 -20.25
CA TYR A 399 3.83 4.77 -19.12
C TYR A 399 4.62 4.48 -17.84
N LEU A 400 5.16 3.29 -17.68
CA LEU A 400 5.87 2.86 -16.48
C LEU A 400 7.40 2.92 -16.62
N LEU A 401 7.91 3.21 -17.83
CA LEU A 401 9.33 3.40 -18.03
C LEU A 401 9.84 4.63 -17.27
N PRO A 402 11.03 4.55 -16.67
CA PRO A 402 11.68 5.71 -16.07
C PRO A 402 11.85 6.81 -17.10
N ARG A 403 11.71 8.05 -16.66
CA ARG A 403 11.82 9.24 -17.50
C ARG A 403 13.04 10.05 -17.16
N THR A 404 13.66 10.65 -18.17
CA THR A 404 14.76 11.59 -18.07
C THR A 404 14.57 12.74 -19.04
N ILE A 405 15.45 13.71 -18.98
CA ILE A 405 15.49 14.81 -19.95
C ILE A 405 16.50 14.47 -21.04
N GLY A 406 16.07 14.47 -22.29
CA GLY A 406 16.89 14.40 -23.47
C GLY A 406 17.02 15.77 -24.12
N THR A 407 18.14 16.04 -24.80
CA THR A 407 18.40 17.30 -25.49
C THR A 407 18.54 17.07 -26.99
N PHE A 408 17.76 17.76 -27.80
CA PHE A 408 17.90 17.76 -29.25
C PHE A 408 19.13 18.55 -29.67
N THR A 409 19.96 17.93 -30.47
CA THR A 409 21.17 18.55 -31.03
C THR A 409 21.27 18.25 -32.53
N ARG A 410 22.10 18.99 -33.27
CA ARG A 410 22.37 18.71 -34.69
C ARG A 410 22.96 17.31 -34.94
N ARG A 411 23.37 16.59 -33.88
CA ARG A 411 23.94 15.24 -33.97
C ARG A 411 22.94 14.15 -33.53
N GLY A 412 21.68 14.52 -33.28
CA GLY A 412 20.64 13.64 -32.78
C GLY A 412 20.10 14.05 -31.41
N LEU A 413 19.15 13.28 -30.89
CA LEU A 413 18.65 13.37 -29.52
C LEU A 413 19.64 12.74 -28.56
N VAL A 414 20.14 13.50 -27.60
CA VAL A 414 21.11 13.03 -26.60
C VAL A 414 20.36 12.66 -25.31
N VAL A 415 20.46 11.40 -24.91
CA VAL A 415 19.86 10.85 -23.68
C VAL A 415 20.88 9.98 -22.97
N ASN A 416 21.14 10.19 -21.68
CA ASN A 416 22.14 9.46 -20.88
C ASN A 416 23.51 9.38 -21.57
N GLY A 417 23.90 10.48 -22.28
CA GLY A 417 25.15 10.57 -23.02
C GLY A 417 25.24 9.66 -24.24
N MET A 418 24.13 9.14 -24.77
CA MET A 418 23.98 8.41 -26.02
C MET A 418 23.16 9.21 -27.02
N ARG A 419 23.36 8.96 -28.31
CA ARG A 419 22.66 9.68 -29.37
C ARG A 419 21.63 8.78 -30.02
N TYR A 420 20.47 9.36 -30.24
CA TYR A 420 19.34 8.68 -30.86
C TYR A 420 18.87 9.47 -32.09
N LYS A 421 18.37 8.77 -33.09
CA LYS A 421 17.90 9.33 -34.36
C LYS A 421 16.49 8.89 -34.69
N ARG A 422 15.86 9.72 -35.50
CA ARG A 422 14.63 9.43 -36.21
C ARG A 422 14.62 10.25 -37.48
N ASP A 423 14.31 9.64 -38.64
CA ASP A 423 14.53 10.28 -39.95
C ASP A 423 13.57 11.44 -40.24
N ASP A 424 12.36 11.43 -39.66
CA ASP A 424 11.31 12.44 -39.86
C ASP A 424 11.38 13.65 -38.89
N CYS A 425 12.44 13.77 -38.10
CA CYS A 425 12.60 14.79 -37.06
C CYS A 425 13.72 15.83 -37.35
N ALA A 426 14.10 16.03 -38.61
CA ALA A 426 15.21 16.91 -38.99
C ALA A 426 15.11 18.34 -38.44
N GLU A 427 13.94 18.95 -38.51
CA GLU A 427 13.72 20.33 -38.00
C GLU A 427 13.95 20.41 -36.48
N ARG A 428 13.50 19.42 -35.70
CA ARG A 428 13.72 19.39 -34.26
C ARG A 428 15.19 19.28 -33.88
N PHE A 429 15.98 18.50 -34.63
CA PHE A 429 17.42 18.45 -34.44
C PHE A 429 18.12 19.78 -34.72
N LEU A 430 17.57 20.59 -35.61
CA LEU A 430 18.09 21.93 -35.92
C LEU A 430 17.65 23.00 -34.93
N GLN A 431 16.43 22.92 -34.44
CA GLN A 431 15.88 23.85 -33.43
C GLN A 431 16.53 23.64 -32.06
N GLY A 432 16.88 22.38 -31.74
CA GLY A 432 17.38 22.04 -30.42
C GLY A 432 16.30 22.06 -29.33
N GLY A 433 16.72 22.04 -28.06
CA GLY A 433 15.85 22.14 -26.91
C GLY A 433 15.73 20.81 -26.14
N ASP A 434 15.13 20.89 -24.97
CA ASP A 434 14.97 19.75 -24.07
C ASP A 434 13.59 19.10 -24.23
N VAL A 435 13.54 17.79 -24.01
CA VAL A 435 12.32 16.99 -24.10
C VAL A 435 12.32 15.89 -23.03
N LYS A 436 11.14 15.54 -22.51
CA LYS A 436 10.99 14.37 -21.64
C LYS A 436 11.12 13.09 -22.48
N VAL A 437 11.92 12.15 -22.00
CA VAL A 437 12.21 10.88 -22.68
C VAL A 437 11.98 9.73 -21.71
N ALA A 438 11.19 8.75 -22.15
CA ALA A 438 11.07 7.45 -21.50
C ALA A 438 12.12 6.51 -22.07
N TYR A 439 12.78 5.72 -21.24
CA TYR A 439 13.83 4.80 -21.63
C TYR A 439 13.76 3.48 -20.86
N ASP A 440 14.20 2.40 -21.49
CA ASP A 440 14.34 1.10 -20.82
C ASP A 440 15.79 0.97 -20.28
N PRO A 441 15.97 0.83 -18.93
CA PRO A 441 17.30 0.61 -18.36
C PRO A 441 17.96 -0.70 -18.80
N ASP A 442 17.17 -1.70 -19.23
CA ASP A 442 17.69 -3.01 -19.65
C ASP A 442 17.99 -3.11 -21.14
N ASP A 443 17.49 -2.18 -21.93
CA ASP A 443 17.79 -2.12 -23.37
C ASP A 443 17.83 -0.66 -23.85
N VAL A 444 19.04 -0.15 -24.03
CA VAL A 444 19.27 1.21 -24.53
C VAL A 444 19.10 1.37 -26.04
N SER A 445 18.69 0.33 -26.77
CA SER A 445 18.56 0.36 -28.23
C SER A 445 17.57 1.41 -28.72
N VAL A 446 16.57 1.72 -27.92
CA VAL A 446 15.49 2.66 -28.26
C VAL A 446 15.10 3.53 -27.05
N VAL A 447 14.62 4.72 -27.35
CA VAL A 447 14.00 5.62 -26.37
C VAL A 447 12.76 6.25 -26.97
N TRP A 448 11.87 6.78 -26.11
CA TRP A 448 10.65 7.42 -26.56
C TRP A 448 10.55 8.85 -26.02
N THR A 449 10.35 9.83 -26.89
CA THR A 449 9.99 11.17 -26.41
C THR A 449 8.52 11.17 -25.98
N VAL A 450 8.23 11.87 -24.88
CA VAL A 450 6.89 11.93 -24.29
C VAL A 450 6.31 13.31 -24.52
N GLU A 451 5.32 13.43 -25.41
CA GLU A 451 4.69 14.69 -25.77
C GLU A 451 3.18 14.55 -25.79
N LYS A 452 2.48 15.31 -24.95
CA LYS A 452 1.01 15.34 -24.87
C LYS A 452 0.35 13.96 -24.71
N GLY A 453 1.06 13.00 -24.08
CA GLY A 453 0.57 11.62 -23.89
C GLY A 453 0.94 10.67 -25.03
N ASP A 454 1.59 11.13 -26.09
CA ASP A 454 2.11 10.31 -27.18
C ASP A 454 3.58 9.93 -26.93
N PHE A 455 3.93 8.71 -27.33
CA PHE A 455 5.29 8.17 -27.26
C PHE A 455 5.87 8.05 -28.68
N ILE A 456 6.93 8.82 -28.95
CA ILE A 456 7.58 8.85 -30.26
C ILE A 456 8.93 8.16 -30.14
N LEU A 457 9.12 7.05 -30.87
CA LEU A 457 10.28 6.20 -30.83
C LEU A 457 11.47 6.83 -31.55
N PHE A 458 12.65 6.76 -30.92
CA PHE A 458 13.96 7.11 -31.44
C PHE A 458 14.91 5.95 -31.30
N GLU A 459 15.72 5.65 -32.33
CA GLU A 459 16.68 4.54 -32.35
C GLU A 459 18.10 5.00 -32.02
N LEU A 460 18.84 4.13 -31.36
CA LEU A 460 20.22 4.37 -30.98
C LEU A 460 21.13 4.49 -32.23
N VAL A 461 21.95 5.55 -32.27
CA VAL A 461 22.93 5.79 -33.33
C VAL A 461 24.18 4.92 -33.13
N GLU A 462 24.64 4.79 -31.89
CA GLU A 462 25.83 4.03 -31.53
C GLU A 462 25.57 2.52 -31.49
N SER A 463 25.64 1.84 -32.64
CA SER A 463 25.34 0.40 -32.78
C SER A 463 26.07 -0.53 -31.80
N ARG A 464 27.27 -0.12 -31.31
CA ARG A 464 28.03 -0.87 -30.30
C ARG A 464 27.36 -1.05 -28.95
N TYR A 465 26.37 -0.21 -28.63
CA TYR A 465 25.59 -0.27 -27.38
C TYR A 465 24.22 -0.93 -27.56
N LYS A 466 23.88 -1.37 -28.76
CA LYS A 466 22.58 -2.00 -29.05
C LYS A 466 22.40 -3.28 -28.23
N ASN A 467 21.20 -3.50 -27.70
CA ASN A 467 20.83 -4.64 -26.85
C ASN A 467 21.69 -4.75 -25.56
N ARG A 468 22.12 -3.62 -25.00
CA ARG A 468 22.87 -3.58 -23.73
C ARG A 468 22.07 -2.83 -22.67
N LYS A 469 22.37 -3.13 -21.41
CA LYS A 469 21.83 -2.40 -20.26
C LYS A 469 22.51 -1.05 -20.08
N LEU A 470 21.78 -0.09 -19.52
CA LEU A 470 22.33 1.24 -19.25
C LEU A 470 23.57 1.19 -18.37
N ASP A 471 23.54 0.41 -17.28
CA ASP A 471 24.68 0.25 -16.35
C ASP A 471 25.92 -0.30 -17.04
N GLU A 472 25.77 -1.27 -17.97
CA GLU A 472 26.87 -1.81 -18.76
C GLU A 472 27.50 -0.74 -19.66
N VAL A 473 26.67 0.08 -20.29
CA VAL A 473 27.12 1.17 -21.14
C VAL A 473 27.84 2.24 -20.34
N GLU A 474 27.33 2.57 -19.15
CA GLU A 474 27.97 3.52 -18.23
C GLU A 474 29.35 3.02 -17.78
N GLN A 475 29.47 1.73 -17.43
CA GLN A 475 30.75 1.12 -17.08
C GLN A 475 31.76 1.17 -18.25
N ILE A 476 31.32 0.83 -19.46
CA ILE A 476 32.19 0.91 -20.67
C ILE A 476 32.66 2.34 -20.90
N LYS A 477 31.76 3.33 -20.75
CA LYS A 477 32.13 4.74 -20.93
C LYS A 477 33.11 5.22 -19.86
N GLU A 478 32.92 4.84 -18.61
CA GLU A 478 33.84 5.24 -17.53
C GLU A 478 35.22 4.60 -17.67
N GLN A 479 35.28 3.32 -18.04
CA GLN A 479 36.55 2.65 -18.36
C GLN A 479 37.29 3.34 -19.53
N SER A 480 36.53 3.63 -20.61
CA SER A 480 37.10 4.34 -21.78
C SER A 480 37.62 5.74 -21.41
N LYS A 481 36.88 6.45 -20.56
CA LYS A 481 37.26 7.79 -20.09
C LYS A 481 38.49 7.77 -19.19
N THR A 482 38.63 6.75 -18.35
CA THR A 482 39.78 6.57 -17.48
C THR A 482 41.05 6.27 -18.33
N THR A 483 40.93 5.37 -19.31
CA THR A 483 42.01 5.04 -20.26
C THR A 483 42.40 6.27 -21.07
N LEU A 484 41.43 7.01 -21.61
CA LEU A 484 41.70 8.24 -22.37
C LEU A 484 42.40 9.31 -21.54
N ARG A 485 42.05 9.46 -20.25
CA ARG A 485 42.72 10.41 -19.34
C ARG A 485 44.16 10.06 -19.09
N SER A 486 44.49 8.76 -18.89
CA SER A 486 45.87 8.30 -18.73
C SER A 486 46.69 8.54 -20.00
N GLU A 487 46.13 8.19 -21.16
CA GLU A 487 46.79 8.41 -22.46
C GLU A 487 46.94 9.91 -22.81
N GLN A 488 45.99 10.75 -22.44
CA GLN A 488 46.12 12.20 -22.62
C GLN A 488 47.29 12.79 -21.83
N ASN A 489 47.53 12.28 -20.60
CA ASN A 489 48.68 12.71 -19.82
C ASN A 489 50.01 12.27 -20.44
N ASN A 490 50.08 11.01 -20.92
CA ASN A 490 51.24 10.51 -21.65
C ASN A 490 51.50 11.31 -22.93
N ALA A 491 50.47 11.61 -23.70
CA ALA A 491 50.57 12.41 -24.91
C ALA A 491 50.99 13.87 -24.63
N ARG A 492 50.55 14.44 -23.49
CA ARG A 492 51.05 15.78 -23.06
C ARG A 492 52.50 15.75 -22.71
N GLN A 493 52.96 14.71 -21.99
CA GLN A 493 54.39 14.56 -21.68
C GLN A 493 55.22 14.42 -22.96
N ALA A 494 54.82 13.53 -23.86
CA ALA A 494 55.51 13.35 -25.17
C ALA A 494 55.54 14.64 -26.00
N LYS A 495 54.50 15.49 -25.92
CA LYS A 495 54.47 16.79 -26.58
C LYS A 495 55.45 17.80 -25.94
N ILE A 496 55.59 17.76 -24.62
CA ILE A 496 56.59 18.60 -23.89
C ILE A 496 57.99 18.16 -24.26
N ASP A 497 58.24 16.85 -24.30
CA ASP A 497 59.56 16.30 -24.70
C ASP A 497 59.92 16.68 -26.14
N LEU A 498 58.94 16.57 -27.07
CA LEU A 498 59.11 17.04 -28.44
C LEU A 498 59.43 18.56 -28.54
N MET A 499 58.72 19.39 -27.72
CA MET A 499 58.98 20.83 -27.68
C MET A 499 60.41 21.14 -27.18
N ASN A 500 60.88 20.43 -26.15
CA ASN A 500 62.22 20.54 -25.63
C ASN A 500 63.27 20.14 -26.69
N GLU A 501 63.06 19.04 -27.45
CA GLU A 501 63.94 18.62 -28.56
C GLU A 501 63.95 19.67 -29.66
N ILE A 502 62.85 20.22 -30.09
CA ILE A 502 62.77 21.27 -31.10
C ILE A 502 63.55 22.51 -30.64
N GLU A 503 63.43 22.93 -29.39
CA GLU A 503 64.16 24.05 -28.85
C GLU A 503 65.68 23.79 -28.82
N LEU A 504 66.12 22.58 -28.47
CA LEU A 504 67.51 22.17 -28.50
C LEU A 504 68.11 22.24 -29.91
N ILE A 505 67.37 21.74 -30.90
CA ILE A 505 67.76 21.80 -32.31
C ILE A 505 67.83 23.26 -32.79
N ALA A 506 66.85 24.09 -32.44
CA ALA A 506 66.83 25.50 -32.82
C ALA A 506 67.97 26.32 -32.22
N ARG A 507 68.34 26.01 -30.95
CA ARG A 507 69.48 26.64 -30.28
C ARG A 507 70.81 26.18 -30.89
N GLY A 508 70.91 24.95 -31.40
CA GLY A 508 72.06 24.44 -32.10
C GLY A 508 72.28 25.00 -33.54
N GLY A 509 71.19 25.44 -34.19
CA GLY A 509 71.19 26.06 -35.51
C GLY A 509 71.67 27.52 -35.58
N VAL A 510 71.79 28.21 -34.46
CA VAL A 510 72.26 29.63 -34.42
C VAL A 510 73.74 29.78 -34.42
N LYS A 511 74.52 28.70 -34.55
CA LYS A 511 75.97 28.72 -34.72
C LYS A 511 76.32 28.07 -36.02
N ARG A 512 76.00 28.69 -37.17
CA ARG A 512 76.70 28.54 -38.45
C ARG A 512 76.73 29.90 -39.14
#